data_12570d5d7563d9797b92e19c46e55c9d
#
_entry.id   12570d5d7563d9797b92e19c46e55c9d
#
_cell.length_a   1.000
_cell.length_b   1.000
_cell.length_c   1.000
_cell.angle_alpha   90.00
_cell.angle_beta   90.00
_cell.angle_gamma   90.00
#
_symmetry.space_group_name_H-M   'P 1'
#
loop_
_entity.id
_entity.type
_entity.pdbx_description
1 polymer ?
#
loop_
_entity_poly.entity_id
_entity_poly.type
_entity_poly.pdbx_seq_one_letter_code
_entity_poly.pdbx_strand_id
1 'polypeptide(L)'
;MAGEERENLTYEAFGHAVRELAQAVADDGYVPDVVLSIARGGVFVAGGLAYALDCKNIHLVNVEFYTGVGTTMDMPVMLAPVPNAIDFTQKKVLIADDVADTGKTLKLVRDFCIDHVAEVRSAVIYEKPQSLVKCEYVWKATDRWINFPWSVEKPVVRRAGQVLDS
;
A
#
# COMPACT_ATOMS: atom_id res chain seq x y z
N MET A 1 29.04 5.71 -16.15
CA MET A 1 27.67 6.08 -15.76
C MET A 1 27.38 5.41 -14.44
N ALA A 2 27.16 6.18 -13.40
CA ALA A 2 26.68 5.63 -12.14
C ALA A 2 25.27 5.10 -12.39
N GLY A 3 25.08 3.77 -12.26
CA GLY A 3 23.74 3.19 -12.27
C GLY A 3 22.92 3.81 -11.15
N GLU A 4 21.66 4.15 -11.42
CA GLU A 4 20.74 4.60 -10.36
C GLU A 4 20.79 3.62 -9.22
N GLU A 5 21.19 4.11 -8.04
CA GLU A 5 21.16 3.30 -6.84
C GLU A 5 19.70 2.93 -6.54
N ARG A 6 19.43 1.63 -6.43
CA ARG A 6 18.10 1.10 -6.15
C ARG A 6 18.05 0.51 -4.75
N GLU A 7 16.88 0.62 -4.14
CA GLU A 7 16.57 -0.17 -2.95
C GLU A 7 16.18 -1.58 -3.40
N ASN A 8 16.83 -2.59 -2.85
CA ASN A 8 16.51 -3.98 -3.13
C ASN A 8 15.92 -4.63 -1.90
N LEU A 9 14.64 -4.97 -1.96
CA LEU A 9 13.95 -5.68 -0.91
C LEU A 9 13.86 -7.16 -1.27
N THR A 10 14.44 -8.00 -0.46
CA THR A 10 14.29 -9.46 -0.57
C THR A 10 13.07 -9.94 0.23
N TYR A 11 12.60 -11.16 -0.03
CA TYR A 11 11.52 -11.75 0.79
C TYR A 11 11.94 -11.91 2.26
N GLU A 12 13.20 -12.21 2.52
CA GLU A 12 13.72 -12.29 3.89
C GLU A 12 13.68 -10.92 4.58
N ALA A 13 14.20 -9.88 3.93
CA ALA A 13 14.16 -8.51 4.44
C ALA A 13 12.72 -7.99 4.59
N PHE A 14 11.84 -8.36 3.67
CA PHE A 14 10.41 -8.05 3.75
C PHE A 14 9.77 -8.65 5.02
N GLY A 15 10.09 -9.90 5.33
CA GLY A 15 9.59 -10.53 6.56
C GLY A 15 10.00 -9.77 7.82
N HIS A 16 11.24 -9.33 7.90
CA HIS A 16 11.73 -8.48 9.00
C HIS A 16 11.05 -7.11 9.01
N ALA A 17 10.94 -6.47 7.84
CA ALA A 17 10.32 -5.15 7.70
C ALA A 17 8.87 -5.14 8.19
N VAL A 18 8.08 -6.12 7.79
CA VAL A 18 6.67 -6.26 8.21
C VAL A 18 6.58 -6.48 9.73
N ARG A 19 7.47 -7.30 10.30
CA ARG A 19 7.49 -7.54 11.73
C ARG A 19 7.82 -6.28 12.52
N GLU A 20 8.82 -5.52 12.09
CA GLU A 20 9.19 -4.24 12.70
C GLU A 20 8.08 -3.21 12.58
N LEU A 21 7.43 -3.16 11.40
CA LEU A 21 6.30 -2.27 11.14
C LEU A 21 5.11 -2.59 12.06
N ALA A 22 4.77 -3.86 12.22
CA ALA A 22 3.73 -4.31 13.14
C ALA A 22 4.08 -3.95 14.60
N GLN A 23 5.35 -4.10 14.98
CA GLN A 23 5.80 -3.72 16.32
C GLN A 23 5.62 -2.21 16.56
N ALA A 24 5.93 -1.38 15.57
CA ALA A 24 5.72 0.07 15.67
C ALA A 24 4.23 0.42 15.85
N VAL A 25 3.34 -0.26 15.15
CA VAL A 25 1.88 -0.10 15.32
C VAL A 25 1.45 -0.48 16.74
N ALA A 26 1.94 -1.62 17.24
CA ALA A 26 1.63 -2.10 18.59
C ALA A 26 2.18 -1.18 19.68
N ASP A 27 3.42 -0.71 19.53
CA ASP A 27 4.08 0.19 20.50
C ASP A 27 3.36 1.55 20.59
N ASP A 28 2.73 1.99 19.50
CA ASP A 28 1.90 3.20 19.46
C ASP A 28 0.50 2.99 20.08
N GLY A 29 0.20 1.78 20.55
CA GLY A 29 -1.08 1.42 21.15
C GLY A 29 -2.23 1.36 20.14
N TYR A 30 -1.96 1.33 18.85
CA TYR A 30 -2.97 1.21 17.82
C TYR A 30 -3.33 -0.26 17.58
N VAL A 31 -4.56 -0.61 17.90
CA VAL A 31 -5.11 -1.96 17.68
C VAL A 31 -6.15 -1.87 16.56
N PRO A 32 -5.81 -2.22 15.32
CA PRO A 32 -6.74 -2.12 14.21
C PRO A 32 -7.83 -3.20 14.32
N ASP A 33 -9.06 -2.80 14.03
CA ASP A 33 -10.20 -3.71 13.85
C ASP A 33 -10.23 -4.29 12.44
N VAL A 34 -9.68 -3.53 11.47
CA VAL A 34 -9.65 -3.87 10.05
C VAL A 34 -8.29 -3.51 9.46
N VAL A 35 -7.73 -4.42 8.68
CA VAL A 35 -6.61 -4.13 7.78
C VAL A 35 -7.17 -3.97 6.37
N LEU A 36 -7.01 -2.81 5.78
CA LEU A 36 -7.44 -2.50 4.41
C LEU A 36 -6.24 -2.51 3.48
N SER A 37 -6.19 -3.53 2.63
CA SER A 37 -5.08 -3.75 1.70
C SER A 37 -5.29 -3.03 0.39
N ILE A 38 -4.26 -2.35 -0.09
CA ILE A 38 -4.25 -1.81 -1.45
C ILE A 38 -3.55 -2.80 -2.38
N ALA A 39 -4.31 -3.44 -3.26
CA ALA A 39 -3.73 -4.35 -4.22
C ALA A 39 -2.96 -3.56 -5.31
N ARG A 40 -1.93 -4.15 -5.83
CA ARG A 40 -1.45 -5.52 -5.62
C ARG A 40 -0.40 -5.63 -4.53
N GLY A 41 0.62 -4.75 -4.52
CA GLY A 41 1.77 -4.82 -3.59
C GLY A 41 1.39 -4.80 -2.11
N GLY A 42 0.37 -4.02 -1.76
CA GLY A 42 -0.12 -3.92 -0.39
C GLY A 42 -0.71 -5.23 0.17
N VAL A 43 -1.07 -6.19 -0.69
CA VAL A 43 -1.60 -7.50 -0.25
C VAL A 43 -0.55 -8.27 0.55
N PHE A 44 0.70 -8.23 0.13
CA PHE A 44 1.80 -8.86 0.87
C PHE A 44 1.97 -8.23 2.25
N VAL A 45 1.96 -6.90 2.29
CA VAL A 45 2.13 -6.13 3.53
C VAL A 45 0.95 -6.37 4.48
N ALA A 46 -0.27 -6.26 3.97
CA ALA A 46 -1.49 -6.46 4.75
C ALA A 46 -1.56 -7.86 5.36
N GLY A 47 -1.23 -8.90 4.61
CA GLY A 47 -1.21 -10.27 5.11
C GLY A 47 -0.24 -10.44 6.28
N GLY A 48 0.97 -9.92 6.13
CA GLY A 48 1.98 -9.96 7.19
C GLY A 48 1.58 -9.17 8.44
N LEU A 49 1.05 -7.96 8.26
CA LEU A 49 0.57 -7.13 9.36
C LEU A 49 -0.62 -7.77 10.08
N ALA A 50 -1.56 -8.35 9.33
CA ALA A 50 -2.74 -8.98 9.90
C ALA A 50 -2.39 -10.16 10.80
N TYR A 51 -1.43 -10.99 10.40
CA TYR A 51 -0.91 -12.06 11.25
C TYR A 51 -0.18 -11.53 12.48
N ALA A 52 0.71 -10.55 12.29
CA ALA A 52 1.51 -10.01 13.40
C ALA A 52 0.66 -9.23 14.42
N LEU A 53 -0.43 -8.61 14.00
CA LEU A 53 -1.35 -7.84 14.84
C LEU A 53 -2.60 -8.63 15.27
N ASP A 54 -2.68 -9.90 14.91
CA ASP A 54 -3.85 -10.77 15.16
C ASP A 54 -5.18 -10.16 14.69
N CYS A 55 -5.16 -9.53 13.53
CA CYS A 55 -6.33 -8.94 12.91
C CYS A 55 -6.83 -9.83 11.77
N LYS A 56 -7.95 -10.52 11.97
CA LYS A 56 -8.52 -11.43 10.97
C LYS A 56 -9.39 -10.74 9.93
N ASN A 57 -9.84 -9.53 10.21
CA ASN A 57 -10.72 -8.78 9.32
C ASN A 57 -9.87 -8.00 8.30
N ILE A 58 -9.66 -8.60 7.14
CA ILE A 58 -8.94 -8.00 6.03
C ILE A 58 -9.91 -7.71 4.90
N HIS A 59 -9.83 -6.50 4.37
CA HIS A 59 -10.49 -6.10 3.13
C HIS A 59 -9.45 -5.66 2.12
N LEU A 60 -9.84 -5.70 0.85
CA LEU A 60 -8.96 -5.35 -0.26
C LEU A 60 -9.63 -4.33 -1.16
N VAL A 61 -8.89 -3.31 -1.55
CA VAL A 61 -9.24 -2.40 -2.64
C VAL A 61 -8.21 -2.52 -3.75
N ASN A 62 -8.68 -2.53 -5.00
CA ASN A 62 -7.81 -2.46 -6.16
C ASN A 62 -7.89 -1.04 -6.73
N VAL A 63 -6.74 -0.39 -6.90
CA VAL A 63 -6.64 0.98 -7.41
C VAL A 63 -5.79 0.97 -8.66
N GLU A 64 -6.31 1.57 -9.74
CA GLU A 64 -5.57 1.80 -10.96
C GLU A 64 -5.55 3.29 -11.31
N PHE A 65 -4.47 3.73 -11.95
CA PHE A 65 -4.41 5.06 -12.52
C PHE A 65 -5.07 5.06 -13.89
N TYR A 66 -6.07 5.91 -14.05
CA TYR A 66 -6.77 6.09 -15.31
C TYR A 66 -6.15 7.24 -16.09
N THR A 67 -5.54 6.92 -17.23
CA THR A 67 -5.10 7.89 -18.23
C THR A 67 -6.16 7.97 -19.34
N GLY A 68 -7.08 8.92 -19.22
CA GLY A 68 -8.05 9.16 -20.29
C GLY A 68 -7.38 9.75 -21.54
N VAL A 69 -7.85 9.36 -22.71
CA VAL A 69 -7.41 9.97 -23.99
C VAL A 69 -7.66 11.48 -23.92
N GLY A 70 -6.60 12.27 -24.02
CA GLY A 70 -6.68 13.73 -23.98
C GLY A 70 -6.66 14.37 -22.59
N THR A 71 -6.46 13.61 -21.50
CA THR A 71 -6.26 14.16 -20.16
C THR A 71 -4.78 14.11 -19.77
N THR A 72 -4.29 15.23 -19.23
CA THR A 72 -2.91 15.36 -18.74
C THR A 72 -2.72 14.95 -17.29
N MET A 73 -3.78 14.50 -16.62
CA MET A 73 -3.75 14.15 -15.19
C MET A 73 -4.08 12.67 -15.00
N ASP A 74 -3.13 11.98 -14.37
CA ASP A 74 -3.33 10.63 -13.87
C ASP A 74 -4.22 10.68 -12.64
N MET A 75 -5.40 10.04 -12.72
CA MET A 75 -6.33 9.94 -11.60
C MET A 75 -6.41 8.49 -11.10
N PRO A 76 -6.23 8.26 -9.80
CA PRO A 76 -6.45 6.94 -9.23
C PRO A 76 -7.94 6.63 -9.15
N VAL A 77 -8.32 5.41 -9.51
CA VAL A 77 -9.70 4.91 -9.50
C VAL A 77 -9.75 3.58 -8.78
N MET A 78 -10.71 3.43 -7.86
CA MET A 78 -11.00 2.13 -7.27
C MET A 78 -11.78 1.26 -8.25
N LEU A 79 -11.30 0.03 -8.42
CA LEU A 79 -11.96 -0.96 -9.26
C LEU A 79 -12.93 -1.82 -8.45
N ALA A 80 -14.05 -2.19 -9.06
CA ALA A 80 -15.00 -3.11 -8.46
C ALA A 80 -14.41 -4.54 -8.34
N PRO A 81 -14.76 -5.32 -7.31
CA PRO A 81 -15.64 -4.93 -6.20
C PRO A 81 -14.95 -4.00 -5.19
N VAL A 82 -15.67 -3.01 -4.73
CA VAL A 82 -15.21 -2.08 -3.68
C VAL A 82 -15.88 -2.46 -2.37
N PRO A 83 -15.13 -2.54 -1.25
CA PRO A 83 -15.73 -2.75 0.07
C PRO A 83 -16.77 -1.67 0.38
N ASN A 84 -17.80 -2.04 1.14
CA ASN A 84 -18.74 -1.04 1.60
C ASN A 84 -18.16 -0.28 2.80
N ALA A 85 -17.99 1.03 2.68
CA ALA A 85 -17.45 1.86 3.74
C ALA A 85 -18.28 1.80 5.05
N ILE A 86 -19.58 1.49 4.95
CA ILE A 86 -20.46 1.31 6.11
C ILE A 86 -20.00 0.14 6.98
N ASP A 87 -19.38 -0.89 6.40
CA ASP A 87 -18.86 -2.04 7.14
C ASP A 87 -17.69 -1.65 8.07
N PHE A 88 -17.10 -0.48 7.84
CA PHE A 88 -16.01 0.07 8.67
C PHE A 88 -16.48 1.09 9.71
N THR A 89 -17.79 1.33 9.80
CA THR A 89 -18.37 2.31 10.73
C THR A 89 -17.92 2.04 12.17
N GLN A 90 -17.38 3.08 12.83
CA GLN A 90 -16.85 3.02 14.19
C GLN A 90 -15.68 2.05 14.43
N LYS A 91 -15.03 1.60 13.37
CA LYS A 91 -13.85 0.73 13.44
C LYS A 91 -12.56 1.52 13.27
N LYS A 92 -11.48 1.00 13.84
CA LYS A 92 -10.11 1.46 13.59
C LYS A 92 -9.56 0.71 12.38
N VAL A 93 -9.21 1.45 11.34
CA VAL A 93 -8.72 0.91 10.07
C VAL A 93 -7.23 1.17 9.92
N LEU A 94 -6.46 0.15 9.57
CA LEU A 94 -5.08 0.25 9.15
C LEU A 94 -4.99 -0.02 7.66
N ILE A 95 -4.69 1.01 6.87
CA ILE A 95 -4.42 0.89 5.45
C ILE A 95 -3.00 0.38 5.26
N ALA A 96 -2.81 -0.65 4.44
CA ALA A 96 -1.52 -1.24 4.15
C ALA A 96 -1.20 -1.16 2.66
N ASP A 97 -0.01 -0.66 2.35
CA ASP A 97 0.55 -0.63 1.00
C ASP A 97 2.06 -0.91 1.03
N ASP A 98 2.66 -1.17 -0.11
CA ASP A 98 4.10 -1.40 -0.21
C ASP A 98 4.89 -0.08 -0.23
N VAL A 99 4.42 0.91 -0.97
CA VAL A 99 5.09 2.21 -1.09
C VAL A 99 4.09 3.36 -1.20
N ALA A 100 4.37 4.42 -0.45
CA ALA A 100 3.77 5.74 -0.66
C ALA A 100 4.68 6.54 -1.60
N ASP A 101 4.39 6.51 -2.89
CA ASP A 101 5.18 7.22 -3.91
C ASP A 101 4.68 8.67 -4.07
N THR A 102 3.71 8.91 -4.95
CA THR A 102 3.05 10.23 -5.01
C THR A 102 2.07 10.45 -3.85
N GLY A 103 1.60 9.39 -3.26
CA GLY A 103 0.59 9.40 -2.21
C GLY A 103 -0.85 9.54 -2.70
N LYS A 104 -1.08 9.62 -4.02
CA LYS A 104 -2.43 9.79 -4.60
C LYS A 104 -3.34 8.60 -4.31
N THR A 105 -2.80 7.39 -4.42
CA THR A 105 -3.53 6.15 -4.10
C THR A 105 -3.93 6.10 -2.62
N LEU A 106 -2.99 6.37 -1.73
CA LEU A 106 -3.25 6.41 -0.29
C LEU A 106 -4.27 7.49 0.07
N LYS A 107 -4.16 8.67 -0.55
CA LYS A 107 -5.12 9.74 -0.33
C LYS A 107 -6.53 9.31 -0.72
N LEU A 108 -6.70 8.69 -1.89
CA LEU A 108 -8.01 8.19 -2.34
C LEU A 108 -8.61 7.18 -1.34
N VAL A 109 -7.81 6.24 -0.87
CA VAL A 109 -8.29 5.20 0.06
C VAL A 109 -8.57 5.77 1.45
N ARG A 110 -7.76 6.69 1.94
CA ARG A 110 -8.06 7.42 3.20
C ARG A 110 -9.34 8.21 3.11
N ASP A 111 -9.52 8.97 2.03
CA ASP A 111 -10.73 9.78 1.82
C ASP A 111 -11.98 8.90 1.74
N PHE A 112 -11.86 7.71 1.15
CA PHE A 112 -12.94 6.71 1.14
C PHE A 112 -13.35 6.25 2.55
N CYS A 113 -12.40 6.17 3.48
CA CYS A 113 -12.67 5.70 4.83
C CYS A 113 -13.12 6.80 5.79
N ILE A 114 -12.56 8.00 5.67
CA ILE A 114 -12.48 8.99 6.75
C ILE A 114 -13.82 9.42 7.36
N ASP A 115 -14.89 9.43 6.55
CA ASP A 115 -16.22 9.86 7.01
C ASP A 115 -17.01 8.77 7.76
N HIS A 116 -16.50 7.53 7.76
CA HIS A 116 -17.24 6.37 8.28
C HIS A 116 -16.54 5.69 9.46
N VAL A 117 -15.21 5.75 9.51
CA VAL A 117 -14.40 5.02 10.49
C VAL A 117 -14.20 5.81 11.79
N ALA A 118 -13.89 5.11 12.88
CA ALA A 118 -13.48 5.76 14.11
C ALA A 118 -12.11 6.43 13.97
N GLU A 119 -11.18 5.73 13.34
CA GLU A 119 -9.83 6.21 13.07
C GLU A 119 -9.25 5.46 11.87
N VAL A 120 -8.45 6.14 11.06
CA VAL A 120 -7.71 5.56 9.96
C VAL A 120 -6.24 5.93 10.06
N ARG A 121 -5.36 4.94 9.95
CA ARG A 121 -3.91 5.09 9.84
C ARG A 121 -3.38 4.28 8.68
N SER A 122 -2.20 4.63 8.22
CA SER A 122 -1.54 3.98 7.07
C SER A 122 -0.18 3.44 7.46
N ALA A 123 0.13 2.25 6.97
CA ALA A 123 1.42 1.58 7.13
C ALA A 123 1.97 1.19 5.76
N VAL A 124 3.22 1.56 5.50
CA VAL A 124 3.94 1.25 4.26
C VAL A 124 5.36 0.79 4.56
N ILE A 125 5.93 -0.05 3.67
CA ILE A 125 7.34 -0.41 3.77
C ILE A 125 8.20 0.81 3.44
N TYR A 126 7.91 1.48 2.33
CA TYR A 126 8.66 2.66 1.89
C TYR A 126 7.77 3.89 1.73
N GLU A 127 8.34 5.05 2.07
CA GLU A 127 7.71 6.34 1.78
C GLU A 127 8.69 7.23 1.02
N LYS A 128 8.20 7.83 -0.06
CA LYS A 128 8.95 8.80 -0.86
C LYS A 128 8.77 10.21 -0.31
N PRO A 129 9.78 11.09 -0.45
CA PRO A 129 9.68 12.47 0.04
C PRO A 129 8.52 13.27 -0.55
N GLN A 130 8.15 12.97 -1.81
CA GLN A 130 7.09 13.65 -2.54
C GLN A 130 5.67 13.16 -2.20
N SER A 131 5.51 12.13 -1.39
CA SER A 131 4.19 11.60 -1.05
C SER A 131 3.28 12.66 -0.42
N LEU A 132 2.08 12.80 -0.95
CA LEU A 132 1.03 13.70 -0.43
C LEU A 132 0.52 13.27 0.95
N VAL A 133 0.54 11.96 1.20
CA VAL A 133 0.16 11.37 2.47
C VAL A 133 1.43 10.98 3.22
N LYS A 134 1.57 11.52 4.43
CA LYS A 134 2.58 11.05 5.36
C LYS A 134 1.98 9.96 6.21
N CYS A 135 2.48 8.73 6.01
CA CYS A 135 1.97 7.57 6.72
C CYS A 135 2.38 7.61 8.19
N GLU A 136 1.52 7.14 9.07
CA GLU A 136 1.81 7.06 10.51
C GLU A 136 2.91 6.03 10.78
N TYR A 137 2.97 4.99 9.96
CA TYR A 137 3.96 3.91 10.11
C TYR A 137 4.70 3.69 8.80
N VAL A 138 6.01 3.92 8.82
CA VAL A 138 6.91 3.77 7.67
C VAL A 138 8.12 2.97 8.12
N TRP A 139 8.44 1.89 7.40
CA TRP A 139 9.65 1.13 7.72
C TRP A 139 10.91 1.89 7.29
N LYS A 140 10.92 2.42 6.05
CA LYS A 140 12.07 3.16 5.53
C LYS A 140 11.65 4.28 4.58
N ALA A 141 12.19 5.47 4.79
CA ALA A 141 12.09 6.56 3.81
C ALA A 141 13.18 6.41 2.74
N THR A 142 12.83 6.62 1.48
CA THR A 142 13.78 6.57 0.36
C THR A 142 13.29 7.41 -0.82
N ASP A 143 14.22 8.02 -1.55
CA ASP A 143 13.97 8.66 -2.83
C ASP A 143 14.33 7.76 -4.03
N ARG A 144 14.91 6.58 -3.75
CA ARG A 144 15.40 5.64 -4.75
C ARG A 144 14.27 4.80 -5.34
N TRP A 145 14.50 4.26 -6.54
CA TRP A 145 13.65 3.22 -7.11
C TRP A 145 13.74 1.94 -6.28
N ILE A 146 12.61 1.28 -6.06
CA ILE A 146 12.55 0.08 -5.22
C ILE A 146 12.30 -1.13 -6.10
N ASN A 147 13.15 -2.14 -5.94
CA ASN A 147 12.92 -3.47 -6.48
C ASN A 147 12.25 -4.33 -5.41
N PHE A 148 10.95 -4.54 -5.57
CA PHE A 148 10.20 -5.42 -4.69
C PHE A 148 10.36 -6.88 -5.11
N PRO A 149 10.42 -7.84 -4.16
CA PRO A 149 10.65 -9.25 -4.50
C PRO A 149 9.53 -9.87 -5.33
N TRP A 150 8.31 -9.33 -5.26
CA TRP A 150 7.16 -9.80 -6.06
C TRP A 150 7.06 -9.18 -7.45
N SER A 151 7.85 -8.18 -7.77
CA SER A 151 7.76 -7.47 -9.05
C SER A 151 9.08 -7.34 -9.79
N VAL A 152 10.20 -7.75 -9.21
CA VAL A 152 11.51 -7.63 -9.84
C VAL A 152 11.67 -8.56 -11.05
N GLU A 153 11.01 -9.72 -11.01
CA GLU A 153 10.99 -10.67 -12.12
C GLU A 153 9.85 -10.34 -13.09
N LYS A 154 10.08 -10.62 -14.38
CA LYS A 154 9.05 -10.43 -15.40
C LYS A 154 7.89 -11.40 -15.19
N PRO A 155 6.65 -10.98 -15.53
CA PRO A 155 5.52 -11.91 -15.52
C PRO A 155 5.78 -13.13 -16.40
N VAL A 156 5.37 -14.31 -15.94
CA VAL A 156 5.52 -15.57 -16.68
C VAL A 156 4.52 -15.69 -17.84
N VAL A 157 3.47 -14.88 -17.83
CA VAL A 157 2.44 -14.84 -18.88
C VAL A 157 2.45 -13.47 -19.55
N ARG A 158 2.46 -13.46 -20.86
CA ARG A 158 2.25 -12.25 -21.66
C ARG A 158 0.78 -12.14 -22.03
N ARG A 159 0.16 -11.01 -21.71
CA ARG A 159 -1.20 -10.69 -22.16
C ARG A 159 -1.13 -9.85 -23.42
N ALA A 160 -1.98 -10.15 -24.42
CA ALA A 160 -2.07 -9.37 -25.64
C ALA A 160 -2.47 -7.92 -25.32
N GLY A 161 -1.75 -6.95 -25.88
CA GLY A 161 -2.05 -5.52 -25.70
C GLY A 161 -1.41 -4.84 -24.50
N GLN A 162 -0.63 -5.54 -23.67
CA GLN A 162 0.20 -4.90 -22.66
C GLN A 162 1.51 -4.42 -23.27
N VAL A 163 1.70 -3.11 -23.31
CA VAL A 163 3.03 -2.53 -23.46
C VAL A 163 3.75 -2.81 -22.14
N LEU A 164 4.85 -3.55 -22.22
CA LEU A 164 5.75 -3.70 -21.08
C LEU A 164 6.41 -2.36 -20.87
N ASP A 165 5.96 -1.61 -19.89
CA ASP A 165 6.77 -0.51 -19.37
C ASP A 165 8.04 -1.13 -18.78
N SER A 166 9.13 -0.82 -19.46
CA SER A 166 10.49 -1.25 -19.12
C SER A 166 11.02 -0.48 -17.92
#